data_046a137e38cb90d83b2419ca75ad4571
#
_entry.id   046a137e38cb90d83b2419ca75ad4571
#
_cell.length_a   1.000
_cell.length_b   1.000
_cell.length_c   1.000
_cell.angle_alpha   90.00
_cell.angle_beta   90.00
_cell.angle_gamma   90.00
#
_symmetry.space_group_name_H-M   'P 1'
#
loop_
_entity.id
_entity.type
_entity.pdbx_description
1 polymer ?
#
loop_
_entity_poly.entity_id
_entity_poly.type
_entity_poly.pdbx_seq_one_letter_code
_entity_poly.pdbx_strand_id
1 'polypeptide(L)'
;MLVLLQSQPSVPDCGYGDRMALDSNCLFCKIIEGEIPADIVFRNENVVAFRDITPQAPTHVLIVPTVHVENAAALAQMSPVITAALFSAAGEIAKTEGLDGYRSVFNTGASVGQSVFHAHLHLLGGRSFTWPPG
;
A
#
# COMPACT_ATOMS: atom_id res chain seq x y z
N MET A 1 15.94 31.54 8.24
CA MET A 1 15.85 31.16 7.74
C MET A 1 15.79 30.55 7.39
N LEU A 2 15.67 30.25 8.09
CA LEU A 2 15.57 29.63 7.70
C LEU A 2 15.42 28.80 7.71
N VAL A 3 15.37 28.68 8.27
CA VAL A 3 15.23 27.83 8.05
C VAL A 3 14.93 27.12 7.95
N LEU A 4 14.84 27.18 8.55
CA LEU A 4 14.60 26.59 8.12
C LEU A 4 14.52 25.88 7.87
N LEU A 5 14.49 25.94 8.42
CA LEU A 5 14.46 25.38 7.83
C LEU A 5 14.63 24.65 7.80
N GLN A 6 14.54 24.62 8.35
CA GLN A 6 14.77 24.05 8.07
C GLN A 6 14.84 23.26 8.05
N SER A 7 14.62 23.27 8.61
CA SER A 7 14.69 22.64 8.30
C SER A 7 14.53 21.90 8.21
N GLN A 8 14.16 21.66 8.61
CA GLN A 8 14.03 21.07 8.24
C GLN A 8 14.03 20.40 8.01
N PRO A 9 13.87 20.33 8.52
CA PRO A 9 13.87 19.71 8.05
C PRO A 9 13.71 19.16 7.63
N SER A 10 13.56 19.05 8.05
CA SER A 10 13.50 18.53 7.45
C SER A 10 13.28 18.01 6.94
N VAL A 11 13.09 18.06 7.27
CA VAL A 11 12.98 17.55 6.59
C VAL A 11 13.04 17.21 5.98
N PRO A 12 13.06 17.14 6.21
CA PRO A 12 13.32 16.72 5.52
C PRO A 12 13.55 16.47 4.85
N ASP A 13 13.59 16.63 5.07
CA ASP A 13 13.88 16.38 4.50
C ASP A 13 14.14 15.94 4.04
N CYS A 14 14.23 16.14 4.41
CA CYS A 14 14.44 15.63 4.17
C CYS A 14 14.57 15.09 4.12
N GLY A 15 14.65 14.97 4.24
CA GLY A 15 14.72 14.30 4.30
C GLY A 15 14.10 13.84 4.35
N TYR A 16 14.41 14.15 4.82
CA TYR A 16 13.38 13.46 5.16
C TYR A 16 12.85 12.38 4.32
N GLY A 17 12.83 12.54 3.37
CA GLY A 17 12.22 11.59 2.59
C GLY A 17 12.75 10.20 2.70
N ASP A 18 14.04 9.99 2.67
CA ASP A 18 14.45 8.62 2.52
C ASP A 18 14.34 7.79 3.73
N ARG A 19 14.58 8.32 4.90
CA ARG A 19 14.45 7.51 6.03
C ARG A 19 13.04 7.21 6.32
N MET A 20 12.12 8.09 5.98
CA MET A 20 10.75 7.79 6.08
C MET A 20 10.31 6.83 5.04
N ALA A 21 11.11 6.67 4.00
CA ALA A 21 10.69 5.90 2.87
C ALA A 21 10.47 4.44 3.22
N LEU A 22 11.42 3.80 3.90
CA LEU A 22 11.32 2.36 4.12
C LEU A 22 11.89 1.98 5.48
N ASP A 23 11.38 0.86 6.01
CA ASP A 23 11.77 0.31 7.29
C ASP A 23 12.40 -1.06 7.04
N SER A 24 13.65 -1.23 7.50
CA SER A 24 14.39 -2.47 7.24
C SER A 24 13.80 -3.70 7.92
N ASN A 25 12.89 -3.50 8.88
CA ASN A 25 12.23 -4.61 9.57
C ASN A 25 10.86 -4.94 8.99
N CYS A 26 10.41 -4.20 7.98
CA CYS A 26 9.08 -4.38 7.42
C CYS A 26 9.13 -5.32 6.22
N LEU A 27 8.29 -6.34 6.24
CA LEU A 27 8.20 -7.30 5.15
C LEU A 27 7.90 -6.62 3.81
N PHE A 28 6.95 -5.69 3.80
CA PHE A 28 6.56 -5.04 2.55
C PHE A 28 7.64 -4.09 2.05
N CYS A 29 8.35 -3.42 2.95
CA CYS A 29 9.49 -2.61 2.55
C CYS A 29 10.56 -3.46 1.88
N LYS A 30 10.79 -4.67 2.39
CA LYS A 30 11.75 -5.59 1.78
C LYS A 30 11.31 -6.04 0.41
N ILE A 31 10.00 -6.23 0.20
CA ILE A 31 9.46 -6.58 -1.11
C ILE A 31 9.65 -5.40 -2.07
N ILE A 32 9.38 -4.19 -1.61
CA ILE A 32 9.53 -2.98 -2.42
C ILE A 32 10.97 -2.84 -2.89
N GLU A 33 11.93 -3.13 -2.02
CA GLU A 33 13.37 -3.02 -2.35
C GLU A 33 13.90 -4.22 -3.10
N GLY A 34 13.11 -5.26 -3.26
CA GLY A 34 13.55 -6.46 -3.98
C GLY A 34 14.36 -7.44 -3.15
N GLU A 35 14.43 -7.25 -1.83
CA GLU A 35 15.14 -8.17 -0.95
C GLU A 35 14.40 -9.48 -0.78
N ILE A 36 13.07 -9.43 -0.83
CA ILE A 36 12.21 -10.61 -0.73
C ILE A 36 11.42 -10.69 -2.02
N PRO A 37 11.44 -11.84 -2.72
CA PRO A 37 10.72 -11.98 -3.98
C PRO A 37 9.22 -11.98 -3.76
N ALA A 38 8.50 -11.46 -4.76
CA ALA A 38 7.04 -11.44 -4.77
C ALA A 38 6.59 -11.41 -6.22
N ASP A 39 5.34 -11.80 -6.45
CA ASP A 39 4.75 -11.77 -7.79
C ASP A 39 4.20 -10.37 -8.04
N ILE A 40 5.05 -9.47 -8.54
CA ILE A 40 4.71 -8.06 -8.77
C ILE A 40 3.83 -7.98 -10.02
N VAL A 41 2.66 -7.33 -9.87
CA VAL A 41 1.73 -7.15 -10.99
C VAL A 41 1.62 -5.69 -11.43
N PHE A 42 2.12 -4.76 -10.64
CA PHE A 42 2.03 -3.34 -10.97
C PHE A 42 3.08 -2.58 -10.15
N ARG A 43 3.70 -1.59 -10.77
CA ARG A 43 4.69 -0.76 -10.07
C ARG A 43 4.78 0.60 -10.74
N ASN A 44 4.78 1.65 -9.93
CA ASN A 44 5.16 2.98 -10.39
C ASN A 44 5.90 3.68 -9.24
N GLU A 45 6.09 4.99 -9.34
CA GLU A 45 6.89 5.71 -8.34
C GLU A 45 6.23 5.72 -6.97
N ASN A 46 4.92 5.60 -6.89
CA ASN A 46 4.18 5.71 -5.63
C ASN A 46 3.68 4.38 -5.09
N VAL A 47 3.61 3.36 -5.93
CA VAL A 47 2.85 2.14 -5.60
C VAL A 47 3.57 0.90 -6.11
N VAL A 48 3.53 -0.16 -5.30
CA VAL A 48 3.92 -1.50 -5.73
C VAL A 48 2.74 -2.42 -5.39
N ALA A 49 2.39 -3.30 -6.32
CA ALA A 49 1.30 -4.24 -6.11
C ALA A 49 1.79 -5.65 -6.42
N PHE A 50 1.41 -6.60 -5.56
CA PHE A 50 1.85 -7.99 -5.71
C PHE A 50 0.75 -8.93 -5.22
N ARG A 51 0.77 -10.17 -5.72
CA ARG A 51 -0.26 -11.14 -5.37
C ARG A 51 -0.08 -11.64 -3.94
N ASP A 52 -1.20 -11.79 -3.24
CA ASP A 52 -1.19 -12.37 -1.89
C ASP A 52 -0.86 -13.85 -2.00
N ILE A 53 0.03 -14.33 -1.13
CA ILE A 53 0.44 -15.74 -1.15
C ILE A 53 -0.61 -16.67 -0.55
N THR A 54 -1.61 -16.11 0.15
CA THR A 54 -2.75 -16.87 0.69
C THR A 54 -4.03 -16.24 0.15
N PRO A 55 -4.28 -16.35 -1.16
CA PRO A 55 -5.37 -15.61 -1.77
C PRO A 55 -6.75 -16.04 -1.25
N GLN A 56 -7.59 -15.06 -1.01
CA GLN A 56 -8.96 -15.27 -0.54
C GLN A 56 -9.97 -15.11 -1.67
N ALA A 57 -9.50 -14.89 -2.90
CA ALA A 57 -10.32 -14.78 -4.09
C ALA A 57 -9.43 -15.11 -5.29
N PRO A 58 -10.00 -15.43 -6.46
CA PRO A 58 -9.19 -15.72 -7.66
C PRO A 58 -8.21 -14.59 -7.99
N THR A 59 -8.61 -13.34 -7.79
CA THR A 59 -7.69 -12.21 -7.82
C THR A 59 -7.61 -11.63 -6.42
N HIS A 60 -6.44 -11.70 -5.82
CA HIS A 60 -6.19 -11.12 -4.50
C HIS A 60 -4.81 -10.47 -4.57
N VAL A 61 -4.80 -9.15 -4.69
CA VAL A 61 -3.58 -8.36 -4.86
C VAL A 61 -3.45 -7.39 -3.70
N LEU A 62 -2.25 -7.24 -3.19
CA LEU A 62 -1.93 -6.25 -2.17
C LEU A 62 -1.29 -5.06 -2.86
N ILE A 63 -1.82 -3.88 -2.58
CA ILE A 63 -1.35 -2.63 -3.18
C ILE A 63 -0.80 -1.77 -2.08
N VAL A 64 0.50 -1.47 -2.14
CA VAL A 64 1.21 -0.79 -1.06
C VAL A 64 1.87 0.48 -1.56
N PRO A 65 1.93 1.52 -0.71
CA PRO A 65 2.70 2.71 -1.04
C PRO A 65 4.19 2.40 -0.95
N THR A 66 5.00 3.09 -1.76
CA THR A 66 6.44 2.89 -1.74
C THR A 66 7.12 3.56 -0.55
N VAL A 67 6.36 4.25 0.30
CA VAL A 67 6.84 4.80 1.56
C VAL A 67 6.24 4.00 2.71
N HIS A 68 6.96 3.88 3.81
CA HIS A 68 6.48 3.11 4.96
C HIS A 68 5.56 3.98 5.81
N VAL A 69 4.30 3.58 5.91
CA VAL A 69 3.30 4.24 6.75
C VAL A 69 2.47 3.14 7.39
N GLU A 70 2.16 3.27 8.65
CA GLU A 70 1.57 2.20 9.43
C GLU A 70 0.24 1.68 8.90
N ASN A 71 -0.66 2.58 8.52
CA ASN A 71 -2.01 2.20 8.10
C ASN A 71 -2.62 3.24 7.17
N ALA A 72 -3.81 2.94 6.67
CA ALA A 72 -4.49 3.80 5.70
C ALA A 72 -4.82 5.18 6.26
N ALA A 73 -5.23 5.26 7.52
CA ALA A 73 -5.58 6.54 8.11
C ALA A 73 -4.37 7.46 8.18
N ALA A 74 -3.22 6.91 8.61
CA ALA A 74 -1.98 7.67 8.67
C ALA A 74 -1.52 8.07 7.27
N LEU A 75 -1.67 7.19 6.29
CA LEU A 75 -1.31 7.49 4.91
C LEU A 75 -2.15 8.65 4.36
N ALA A 76 -3.45 8.63 4.63
CA ALA A 76 -4.35 9.67 4.14
C ALA A 76 -3.96 11.04 4.69
N GLN A 77 -3.53 11.10 5.95
CA GLN A 77 -3.08 12.35 6.55
C GLN A 77 -1.74 12.80 5.99
N MET A 78 -0.84 11.84 5.78
CA MET A 78 0.50 12.14 5.29
C MET A 78 0.49 12.55 3.83
N SER A 79 -0.25 11.84 2.99
CA SER A 79 -0.27 12.09 1.55
C SER A 79 -1.57 11.66 0.90
N PRO A 80 -2.51 12.60 0.73
CA PRO A 80 -3.73 12.30 -0.05
C PRO A 80 -3.41 11.84 -1.47
N VAL A 81 -2.33 12.35 -2.06
CA VAL A 81 -1.94 11.97 -3.43
C VAL A 81 -1.56 10.50 -3.51
N ILE A 82 -0.74 10.02 -2.57
CA ILE A 82 -0.35 8.61 -2.58
C ILE A 82 -1.54 7.73 -2.23
N THR A 83 -2.41 8.20 -1.33
CA THR A 83 -3.63 7.46 -1.01
C THR A 83 -4.48 7.27 -2.25
N ALA A 84 -4.70 8.33 -3.02
CA ALA A 84 -5.44 8.24 -4.28
C ALA A 84 -4.75 7.31 -5.27
N ALA A 85 -3.42 7.29 -5.27
CA ALA A 85 -2.65 6.43 -6.17
C ALA A 85 -2.90 4.94 -5.91
N LEU A 86 -3.15 4.55 -4.65
CA LEU A 86 -3.49 3.16 -4.35
C LEU A 86 -4.81 2.76 -5.01
N PHE A 87 -5.81 3.63 -4.94
CA PHE A 87 -7.11 3.36 -5.55
C PHE A 87 -7.04 3.39 -7.07
N SER A 88 -6.24 4.29 -7.63
CA SER A 88 -6.02 4.33 -9.08
C SER A 88 -5.36 3.04 -9.57
N ALA A 89 -4.38 2.55 -8.83
CA ALA A 89 -3.71 1.29 -9.17
C ALA A 89 -4.69 0.13 -9.11
N ALA A 90 -5.58 0.12 -8.09
CA ALA A 90 -6.60 -0.92 -7.97
C ALA A 90 -7.49 -0.97 -9.21
N GLY A 91 -7.93 0.19 -9.69
CA GLY A 91 -8.76 0.26 -10.90
C GLY A 91 -8.03 -0.23 -12.13
N GLU A 92 -6.75 0.13 -12.28
CA GLU A 92 -5.94 -0.32 -13.40
C GLU A 92 -5.73 -1.83 -13.38
N ILE A 93 -5.39 -2.38 -12.21
CA ILE A 93 -5.17 -3.81 -12.05
C ILE A 93 -6.45 -4.58 -12.33
N ALA A 94 -7.58 -4.08 -11.81
CA ALA A 94 -8.87 -4.71 -12.04
C ALA A 94 -9.18 -4.80 -13.53
N LYS A 95 -8.88 -3.75 -14.27
CA LYS A 95 -9.10 -3.74 -15.71
C LYS A 95 -8.20 -4.75 -16.40
N THR A 96 -6.93 -4.80 -16.03
CA THR A 96 -5.97 -5.75 -16.60
C THR A 96 -6.38 -7.19 -16.31
N GLU A 97 -6.93 -7.45 -15.10
CA GLU A 97 -7.35 -8.79 -14.72
C GLU A 97 -8.73 -9.15 -15.24
N GLY A 98 -9.40 -8.22 -15.93
CA GLY A 98 -10.71 -8.48 -16.49
C GLY A 98 -11.84 -8.61 -15.48
N LEU A 99 -11.73 -7.90 -14.36
CA LEU A 99 -12.73 -8.01 -13.29
C LEU A 99 -13.97 -7.16 -13.59
N ASP A 100 -15.15 -7.76 -13.46
CA ASP A 100 -16.43 -7.04 -13.57
C ASP A 100 -16.64 -6.12 -12.38
N GLY A 101 -16.17 -6.56 -11.23
CA GLY A 101 -16.29 -5.81 -10.00
C GLY A 101 -15.24 -6.31 -9.03
N TYR A 102 -14.98 -5.52 -8.02
CA TYR A 102 -13.99 -5.91 -7.02
C TYR A 102 -14.26 -5.20 -5.71
N ARG A 103 -13.65 -5.72 -4.65
CA ARG A 103 -13.77 -5.14 -3.33
C ARG A 103 -12.41 -4.61 -2.92
N SER A 104 -12.37 -3.39 -2.36
CA SER A 104 -11.17 -2.79 -1.83
C SER A 104 -11.27 -2.79 -0.31
N VAL A 105 -10.30 -3.36 0.37
CA VAL A 105 -10.34 -3.49 1.82
C VAL A 105 -9.03 -3.01 2.42
N PHE A 106 -9.14 -2.15 3.44
CA PHE A 106 -8.01 -1.82 4.32
C PHE A 106 -8.37 -2.33 5.70
N ASN A 107 -7.44 -3.00 6.35
CA ASN A 107 -7.55 -3.31 7.77
C ASN A 107 -6.70 -2.30 8.53
N THR A 108 -7.29 -1.65 9.52
CA THR A 108 -6.58 -0.68 10.35
C THR A 108 -6.65 -1.15 11.79
N GLY A 109 -5.55 -1.69 12.28
CA GLY A 109 -5.45 -2.21 13.64
C GLY A 109 -5.44 -3.73 13.69
N ALA A 110 -4.75 -4.26 14.69
CA ALA A 110 -4.59 -5.69 14.85
C ALA A 110 -5.92 -6.39 15.16
N SER A 111 -6.84 -5.71 15.84
CA SER A 111 -8.11 -6.31 16.25
C SER A 111 -9.01 -6.68 15.07
N VAL A 112 -8.77 -6.09 13.90
CA VAL A 112 -9.56 -6.40 12.71
C VAL A 112 -8.72 -7.11 11.63
N GLY A 113 -7.54 -7.59 12.01
CA GLY A 113 -6.76 -8.43 11.12
C GLY A 113 -5.58 -7.80 10.43
N GLN A 114 -5.20 -6.58 10.82
CA GLN A 114 -3.97 -6.02 10.26
C GLN A 114 -2.78 -6.72 10.90
N SER A 115 -2.02 -7.46 10.11
CA SER A 115 -0.86 -8.21 10.61
C SER A 115 0.47 -7.60 10.15
N VAL A 116 0.47 -6.82 9.08
CA VAL A 116 1.65 -6.10 8.62
C VAL A 116 1.36 -4.61 8.76
N PHE A 117 2.20 -3.90 9.50
CA PHE A 117 1.97 -2.49 9.79
C PHE A 117 2.69 -1.59 8.78
N HIS A 118 2.30 -1.79 7.56
CA HIS A 118 2.61 -1.00 6.38
C HIS A 118 1.31 -0.96 5.61
N ALA A 119 0.76 0.22 5.39
CA ALA A 119 -0.57 0.37 4.79
C ALA A 119 -0.67 -0.45 3.50
N HIS A 120 -1.74 -1.21 3.37
CA HIS A 120 -1.94 -1.99 2.15
C HIS A 120 -3.42 -2.17 1.87
N LEU A 121 -3.77 -1.98 0.62
CA LEU A 121 -5.13 -2.17 0.12
C LEU A 121 -5.22 -3.58 -0.44
N HIS A 122 -6.20 -4.35 0.04
CA HIS A 122 -6.51 -5.65 -0.55
C HIS A 122 -7.47 -5.44 -1.70
N LEU A 123 -7.08 -5.87 -2.88
CA LEU A 123 -7.95 -5.89 -4.05
C LEU A 123 -8.41 -7.31 -4.22
N LEU A 124 -9.72 -7.54 -4.10
CA LEU A 124 -10.31 -8.88 -4.15
C LEU A 124 -11.34 -8.93 -5.27
N GLY A 125 -11.24 -9.91 -6.15
CA GLY A 125 -12.17 -10.04 -7.25
C GLY A 125 -12.19 -11.44 -7.84
N GLY A 126 -13.06 -11.64 -8.81
CA GLY A 126 -13.14 -12.92 -9.52
C GLY A 126 -14.14 -13.91 -8.91
N ARG A 127 -14.87 -13.49 -7.89
CA ARG A 127 -15.97 -14.28 -7.33
C ARG A 127 -16.99 -13.34 -6.68
N SER A 128 -18.13 -13.87 -6.31
CA SER A 128 -19.13 -13.11 -5.58
C SER A 128 -18.72 -12.96 -4.12
N PHE A 129 -19.10 -11.83 -3.55
CA PHE A 129 -18.91 -11.56 -2.13
C PHE A 129 -20.27 -11.26 -1.50
N THR A 130 -20.40 -11.60 -0.24
CA THR A 130 -21.66 -11.40 0.47
C THR A 130 -21.59 -10.16 1.35
N TRP A 131 -22.72 -9.82 1.94
CA TRP A 131 -22.80 -8.75 2.92
C TRP A 131 -23.41 -9.31 4.19
N PRO A 132 -22.90 -9.01 5.37
CA PRO A 132 -21.82 -8.05 5.66
C PRO A 132 -20.44 -8.55 5.20
N PRO A 133 -19.46 -7.65 5.08
CA PRO A 133 -18.17 -7.97 4.46
C PRO A 133 -17.22 -8.78 5.33
N GLY A 134 -17.60 -9.13 6.53
CA GLY A 134 -16.72 -9.94 7.39
C GLY A 134 -17.46 -10.66 8.46
#